data_0ac1ad44b4c31c5c626ce1522ba094c7
#
_entry.id   0ac1ad44b4c31c5c626ce1522ba094c7
#
_cell.length_a   1.000
_cell.length_b   1.000
_cell.length_c   1.000
_cell.angle_alpha   90.00
_cell.angle_beta   90.00
_cell.angle_gamma   90.00
#
_symmetry.space_group_name_H-M   'P 1'
#
loop_
_entity.id
_entity.type
_entity.pdbx_description
1 polymer ?
#
loop_
_entity_poly.entity_id
_entity_poly.type
_entity_poly.pdbx_seq_one_letter_code
_entity_poly.pdbx_strand_id
1 'polypeptide(L)'
;MADTHVTITGNLTDDPEVTFTPSGQAVCNFRLAVTPRVKDGDSWRDGDTSFFRITAWRQLAEHIGDSLAKGDRVIVAGQLRMRAWETPEGDKRQVVEVTAEEAGPSLKWATAKPERASKTSGKQAGQFNDDPPF
;
A
#
# COMPACT_ATOMS: atom_id res chain seq x y z
N MET A 1 21.47 -10.72 -4.71
CA MET A 1 20.18 -10.79 -4.23
C MET A 1 19.20 -10.39 -5.23
N ALA A 2 18.10 -11.04 -5.27
CA ALA A 2 17.06 -10.75 -6.25
C ALA A 2 15.84 -10.21 -5.54
N ASP A 3 15.26 -9.19 -6.12
CA ASP A 3 14.03 -8.62 -5.59
C ASP A 3 12.97 -8.70 -6.64
N THR A 4 11.75 -8.90 -6.24
CA THR A 4 10.63 -8.86 -7.14
C THR A 4 9.87 -7.56 -6.87
N HIS A 5 10.06 -6.60 -7.73
CA HIS A 5 9.43 -5.32 -7.59
C HIS A 5 8.14 -5.28 -8.36
N VAL A 6 7.10 -4.76 -7.77
CA VAL A 6 5.80 -4.67 -8.43
C VAL A 6 5.20 -3.30 -8.19
N THR A 7 4.36 -2.89 -9.10
CA THR A 7 3.51 -1.72 -8.93
C THR A 7 2.08 -2.18 -9.12
N ILE A 8 1.26 -1.89 -8.13
CA ILE A 8 -0.12 -2.36 -8.13
C ILE A 8 -1.03 -1.15 -8.00
N THR A 9 -2.05 -1.09 -8.82
CA THR A 9 -3.06 -0.04 -8.71
C THR A 9 -4.40 -0.73 -8.46
N GLY A 10 -5.06 -0.34 -7.41
CA GLY A 10 -6.33 -0.94 -7.06
C GLY A 10 -7.08 -0.07 -6.08
N ASN A 11 -8.18 -0.58 -5.59
CA ASN A 11 -9.01 0.16 -4.64
C ASN A 11 -8.92 -0.46 -3.26
N LEU A 12 -8.84 0.40 -2.24
CA LEU A 12 -8.81 -0.07 -0.88
C LEU A 12 -10.13 -0.74 -0.52
N THR A 13 -10.05 -1.93 0.04
CA THR A 13 -11.26 -2.66 0.42
C THR A 13 -11.79 -2.20 1.76
N ASP A 14 -10.92 -1.66 2.61
CA ASP A 14 -11.29 -1.20 3.93
C ASP A 14 -10.37 -0.06 4.28
N ASP A 15 -10.66 0.66 5.35
CA ASP A 15 -9.76 1.71 5.81
C ASP A 15 -8.44 1.09 6.24
N PRO A 16 -7.31 1.72 5.94
CA PRO A 16 -6.02 1.18 6.37
C PRO A 16 -5.93 1.15 7.89
N GLU A 17 -5.40 0.09 8.41
CA GLU A 17 -5.29 -0.06 9.85
C GLU A 17 -3.85 0.13 10.26
N VAL A 18 -3.58 1.08 11.14
CA VAL A 18 -2.24 1.35 11.62
C VAL A 18 -2.15 0.84 13.05
N THR A 19 -1.18 0.00 13.30
CA THR A 19 -0.91 -0.48 14.63
C THR A 19 0.56 -0.26 14.93
N PHE A 20 0.96 -0.57 16.17
CA PHE A 20 2.34 -0.38 16.57
C PHE A 20 2.90 -1.67 17.12
N THR A 21 4.13 -1.98 16.75
CA THR A 21 4.78 -3.18 17.24
C THR A 21 5.19 -2.95 18.70
N PRO A 22 5.57 -4.01 19.41
CA PRO A 22 6.05 -3.83 20.78
C PRO A 22 7.26 -2.91 20.87
N SER A 23 8.04 -2.78 19.81
CA SER A 23 9.16 -1.84 19.83
C SER A 23 8.73 -0.44 19.44
N GLY A 24 7.46 -0.22 19.19
CA GLY A 24 6.97 1.12 18.89
C GLY A 24 6.98 1.54 17.44
N GLN A 25 7.18 0.62 16.53
CA GLN A 25 7.19 0.98 15.12
C GLN A 25 5.79 0.87 14.53
N ALA A 26 5.43 1.86 13.74
CA ALA A 26 4.13 1.85 13.08
C ALA A 26 4.12 0.84 11.94
N VAL A 27 3.03 0.11 11.80
CA VAL A 27 2.84 -0.78 10.68
C VAL A 27 1.40 -0.63 10.20
N CYS A 28 1.23 -0.58 8.90
CA CYS A 28 -0.10 -0.43 8.32
C CYS A 28 -0.36 -1.59 7.39
N ASN A 29 -1.51 -2.21 7.54
CA ASN A 29 -1.93 -3.30 6.68
C ASN A 29 -3.21 -2.91 5.97
N PHE A 30 -3.29 -3.23 4.70
CA PHE A 30 -4.50 -2.98 3.94
C PHE A 30 -4.53 -3.90 2.73
N ARG A 31 -5.67 -4.00 2.10
CA ARG A 31 -5.83 -4.81 0.91
C ARG A 31 -6.30 -3.96 -0.24
N LEU A 32 -5.77 -4.27 -1.42
CA LEU A 32 -6.20 -3.62 -2.63
C LEU A 32 -6.93 -4.63 -3.50
N ALA A 33 -8.09 -4.24 -3.99
CA ALA A 33 -8.84 -5.04 -4.94
C ALA A 33 -8.46 -4.55 -6.33
N VAL A 34 -7.98 -5.45 -7.15
CA VAL A 34 -7.55 -5.13 -8.50
C VAL A 34 -8.44 -5.88 -9.46
N THR A 35 -9.21 -5.15 -10.26
CA THR A 35 -10.12 -5.75 -11.20
C THR A 35 -9.69 -5.33 -12.60
N PRO A 36 -9.15 -6.25 -13.37
CA PRO A 36 -8.71 -5.89 -14.71
C PRO A 36 -9.90 -5.74 -15.64
N ARG A 37 -9.75 -4.94 -16.66
CA ARG A 37 -10.74 -4.84 -17.71
C ARG A 37 -10.29 -5.78 -18.83
N VAL A 38 -11.21 -6.63 -19.27
CA VAL A 38 -10.88 -7.58 -20.32
C VAL A 38 -11.77 -7.32 -21.50
N LYS A 39 -11.20 -7.48 -22.67
CA LYS A 39 -11.95 -7.26 -23.89
C LYS A 39 -12.74 -8.50 -24.22
N ASP A 40 -14.01 -8.33 -24.55
CA ASP A 40 -14.90 -9.42 -24.87
C ASP A 40 -15.58 -9.05 -26.14
N GLY A 41 -15.04 -9.44 -27.28
CA GLY A 41 -15.55 -9.03 -28.57
C GLY A 41 -15.32 -7.56 -28.76
N ASP A 42 -16.37 -6.80 -29.00
CA ASP A 42 -16.24 -5.36 -29.18
C ASP A 42 -16.45 -4.58 -27.90
N SER A 43 -16.70 -5.24 -26.81
CA SER A 43 -16.99 -4.54 -25.56
C SER A 43 -15.94 -4.89 -24.52
N TRP A 44 -15.96 -4.15 -23.41
CA TRP A 44 -15.06 -4.38 -22.30
C TRP A 44 -15.89 -4.78 -21.09
N ARG A 45 -15.36 -5.68 -20.31
CA ARG A 45 -16.02 -6.09 -19.08
C ARG A 45 -14.99 -6.22 -17.98
N ASP A 46 -15.44 -6.29 -16.75
CA ASP A 46 -14.56 -6.50 -15.65
C ASP A 46 -14.14 -7.96 -15.61
N GLY A 47 -12.87 -8.21 -15.39
CA GLY A 47 -12.40 -9.57 -15.17
C GLY A 47 -12.51 -9.93 -13.71
N ASP A 48 -11.84 -11.00 -13.34
CA ASP A 48 -11.88 -11.46 -11.95
C ASP A 48 -11.07 -10.54 -11.08
N THR A 49 -11.56 -10.27 -9.90
CA THR A 49 -10.87 -9.39 -8.96
C THR A 49 -9.82 -10.18 -8.18
N SER A 50 -8.63 -9.62 -8.13
CA SER A 50 -7.57 -10.16 -7.28
C SER A 50 -7.38 -9.26 -6.10
N PHE A 51 -7.04 -9.85 -4.97
CA PHE A 51 -6.80 -9.05 -3.76
C PHE A 51 -5.33 -9.16 -3.37
N PHE A 52 -4.71 -8.02 -3.11
CA PHE A 52 -3.32 -7.99 -2.71
C PHE A 52 -3.21 -7.43 -1.30
N ARG A 53 -2.44 -8.12 -0.47
CA ARG A 53 -2.21 -7.67 0.88
C ARG A 53 -0.97 -6.79 0.90
N ILE A 54 -1.09 -5.62 1.44
CA ILE A 54 -0.02 -4.64 1.44
C ILE A 54 0.36 -4.33 2.88
N THR A 55 1.64 -4.23 3.13
CA THR A 55 2.14 -3.85 4.45
C THR A 55 3.09 -2.67 4.26
N ALA A 56 2.93 -1.65 5.07
CA ALA A 56 3.83 -0.51 5.06
C ALA A 56 4.34 -0.27 6.48
N TRP A 57 5.51 0.34 6.60
CA TRP A 57 6.18 0.50 7.89
C TRP A 57 6.54 1.93 8.15
N ARG A 58 6.60 2.29 9.43
CA ARG A 58 7.16 3.55 9.90
C ARG A 58 6.39 4.74 9.38
N GLN A 59 7.05 5.75 8.90
CA GLN A 59 6.36 6.96 8.50
C GLN A 59 5.40 6.74 7.35
N LEU A 60 5.77 5.88 6.40
CA LEU A 60 4.87 5.58 5.31
C LEU A 60 3.56 4.99 5.84
N ALA A 61 3.65 4.12 6.86
CA ALA A 61 2.46 3.53 7.46
C ALA A 61 1.57 4.60 8.06
N GLU A 62 2.15 5.55 8.79
CA GLU A 62 1.36 6.60 9.40
C GLU A 62 0.73 7.51 8.37
N HIS A 63 1.48 7.85 7.33
CA HIS A 63 0.95 8.73 6.30
C HIS A 63 -0.16 8.06 5.52
N ILE A 64 -0.06 6.76 5.29
CA ILE A 64 -1.14 6.04 4.63
C ILE A 64 -2.40 6.08 5.48
N GLY A 65 -2.25 5.85 6.78
CA GLY A 65 -3.41 5.88 7.66
C GLY A 65 -4.07 7.23 7.72
N ASP A 66 -3.28 8.31 7.59
CA ASP A 66 -3.81 9.65 7.64
C ASP A 66 -4.36 10.12 6.29
N SER A 67 -4.05 9.44 5.21
CA SER A 67 -4.36 9.96 3.90
C SER A 67 -5.36 9.15 3.10
N LEU A 68 -5.44 7.86 3.31
CA LEU A 68 -6.21 6.99 2.45
C LEU A 68 -7.38 6.37 3.20
N ALA A 69 -8.44 6.06 2.47
CA ALA A 69 -9.64 5.51 3.07
C ALA A 69 -10.23 4.46 2.16
N LYS A 70 -11.14 3.67 2.70
CA LYS A 70 -11.84 2.65 1.95
C LYS A 70 -12.40 3.22 0.66
N GLY A 71 -12.20 2.50 -0.41
CA GLY A 71 -12.71 2.91 -1.72
C GLY A 71 -11.77 3.75 -2.54
N ASP A 72 -10.69 4.28 -1.93
CA ASP A 72 -9.76 5.09 -2.69
C ASP A 72 -8.99 4.25 -3.67
N ARG A 73 -8.74 4.81 -4.84
CA ARG A 73 -7.87 4.17 -5.84
C ARG A 73 -6.44 4.56 -5.51
N VAL A 74 -5.59 3.59 -5.34
CA VAL A 74 -4.26 3.78 -4.79
C VAL A 74 -3.24 3.08 -5.66
N ILE A 75 -2.08 3.68 -5.79
CA ILE A 75 -0.94 3.09 -6.48
C ILE A 75 0.09 2.74 -5.42
N VAL A 76 0.54 1.50 -5.44
CA VAL A 76 1.54 1.03 -4.48
C VAL A 76 2.69 0.42 -5.26
N ALA A 77 3.90 0.81 -4.92
CA ALA A 77 5.09 0.20 -5.47
C ALA A 77 5.87 -0.43 -4.33
N GLY A 78 6.38 -1.61 -4.52
CA GLY A 78 7.14 -2.27 -3.47
C GLY A 78 7.61 -3.64 -3.88
N GLN A 79 7.94 -4.43 -2.88
CA GLN A 79 8.50 -5.75 -3.11
C GLN A 79 7.47 -6.82 -2.83
N LEU A 80 7.37 -7.75 -3.77
CA LEU A 80 6.47 -8.87 -3.64
C LEU A 80 7.18 -9.98 -2.88
N ARG A 81 6.53 -10.51 -1.87
CA ARG A 81 7.09 -11.58 -1.09
C ARG A 81 6.05 -12.65 -0.86
N MET A 82 6.50 -13.87 -0.74
CA MET A 82 5.62 -14.96 -0.43
C MET A 82 5.93 -15.44 0.96
N ARG A 83 4.91 -15.58 1.77
CA ARG A 83 5.05 -16.10 3.12
C ARG A 83 4.33 -17.42 3.21
N ALA A 84 5.00 -18.42 3.72
CA ALA A 84 4.43 -19.75 3.81
C ALA A 84 4.47 -20.23 5.25
N TRP A 85 3.48 -21.00 5.66
CA TRP A 85 3.44 -21.56 7.01
C TRP A 85 2.61 -22.83 6.99
N GLU A 86 2.71 -23.57 8.07
CA GLU A 86 1.98 -24.83 8.20
C GLU A 86 0.99 -24.68 9.34
N THR A 87 -0.25 -25.08 9.10
CA THR A 87 -1.28 -24.99 10.12
C THR A 87 -1.10 -26.12 11.12
N PRO A 88 -1.73 -26.05 12.28
CA PRO A 88 -1.64 -27.14 13.24
C PRO A 88 -2.15 -28.47 12.68
N GLU A 89 -3.04 -28.43 11.70
CA GLU A 89 -3.54 -29.64 11.10
C GLU A 89 -2.60 -30.20 10.05
N GLY A 90 -1.48 -29.54 9.80
CA GLY A 90 -0.53 -30.04 8.82
C GLY A 90 -0.72 -29.50 7.43
N ASP A 91 -1.66 -28.59 7.21
CA ASP A 91 -1.87 -28.03 5.89
C ASP A 91 -0.85 -26.93 5.64
N LYS A 92 -0.34 -26.89 4.43
CA LYS A 92 0.59 -25.84 4.07
C LYS A 92 -0.18 -24.69 3.46
N ARG A 93 0.12 -23.50 3.90
CA ARG A 93 -0.52 -22.29 3.41
C ARG A 93 0.52 -21.31 2.95
N GLN A 94 0.16 -20.49 1.98
CA GLN A 94 1.06 -19.44 1.57
C GLN A 94 0.24 -18.25 1.11
N VAL A 95 0.82 -17.08 1.26
CA VAL A 95 0.17 -15.85 0.86
C VAL A 95 1.22 -14.96 0.23
N VAL A 96 0.80 -14.22 -0.79
CA VAL A 96 1.66 -13.29 -1.45
C VAL A 96 1.36 -11.91 -0.88
N GLU A 97 2.39 -11.22 -0.45
CA GLU A 97 2.24 -9.92 0.18
C GLU A 97 3.18 -8.93 -0.48
N VAL A 98 2.82 -7.66 -0.42
CA VAL A 98 3.67 -6.61 -0.95
C VAL A 98 4.09 -5.73 0.21
N THR A 99 5.39 -5.50 0.35
CA THR A 99 5.90 -4.54 1.30
C THR A 99 6.05 -3.24 0.55
N ALA A 100 5.25 -2.25 0.90
CA ALA A 100 5.21 -1.01 0.16
C ALA A 100 6.45 -0.17 0.40
N GLU A 101 6.96 0.42 -0.65
CA GLU A 101 8.03 1.41 -0.56
C GLU A 101 7.48 2.78 -0.92
N GLU A 102 6.46 2.82 -1.76
CA GLU A 102 5.79 4.04 -2.14
C GLU A 102 4.29 3.75 -2.23
N ALA A 103 3.50 4.73 -1.86
CA ALA A 103 2.05 4.59 -1.99
C ALA A 103 1.44 5.96 -2.12
N GLY A 104 0.36 6.05 -2.83
CA GLY A 104 -0.33 7.31 -2.97
C GLY A 104 -1.64 7.14 -3.71
N PRO A 105 -2.48 8.15 -3.66
CA PRO A 105 -3.75 8.10 -4.37
C PRO A 105 -3.53 8.25 -5.86
N SER A 106 -4.37 7.59 -6.64
CA SER A 106 -4.35 7.76 -8.07
C SER A 106 -5.13 9.02 -8.41
N LEU A 107 -4.62 9.83 -9.30
CA LEU A 107 -5.30 11.05 -9.71
C LEU A 107 -6.12 10.84 -10.98
N LYS A 108 -6.30 9.59 -11.38
CA LYS A 108 -7.04 9.34 -12.60
C LYS A 108 -8.48 9.81 -12.50
N TRP A 109 -9.11 9.59 -11.34
CA TRP A 109 -10.50 9.97 -11.17
C TRP A 109 -10.74 10.83 -9.93
N ALA A 110 -9.68 11.30 -9.30
CA ALA A 110 -9.80 12.10 -8.09
C ALA A 110 -8.68 13.10 -8.04
N THR A 111 -8.82 14.10 -7.22
CA THR A 111 -7.74 15.06 -6.98
C THR A 111 -7.21 14.88 -5.58
N ALA A 112 -6.01 15.28 -5.35
CA ALA A 112 -5.41 15.22 -4.02
C ALA A 112 -4.47 16.39 -3.87
N LYS A 113 -4.37 16.89 -2.66
CA LYS A 113 -3.48 17.98 -2.37
C LYS A 113 -2.54 17.55 -1.27
N PRO A 114 -1.31 17.25 -1.59
CA PRO A 114 -0.39 16.77 -0.57
C PRO A 114 -0.08 17.85 0.43
N GLU A 115 0.10 17.43 1.66
CA GLU A 115 0.48 18.32 2.70
C GLU A 115 1.78 17.81 3.23
N ARG A 116 2.80 18.65 3.29
CA ARG A 116 4.09 18.20 3.74
C ARG A 116 4.01 17.77 5.18
N ALA A 117 4.58 16.61 5.50
CA ALA A 117 4.55 16.10 6.84
C ALA A 117 5.37 17.01 7.75
N SER A 118 4.82 17.32 8.93
CA SER A 118 5.57 18.16 9.82
C SER A 118 6.55 17.27 10.57
N LYS A 119 7.65 17.85 10.97
CA LYS A 119 8.58 17.14 11.65
C LYS A 119 8.29 17.15 12.98
N THR A 120 7.58 16.38 13.42
CA THR A 120 7.20 16.48 14.69
C THR A 120 8.25 16.48 15.52
N SER A 121 9.09 15.95 15.39
CA SER A 121 10.04 16.01 16.28
C SER A 121 10.75 17.11 16.08
N GLY A 122 10.36 17.82 15.72
CA GLY A 122 10.99 18.89 15.54
C GLY A 122 12.32 18.76 15.15
N LYS A 123 12.76 18.39 14.92
CA LYS A 123 13.71 18.39 14.49
C LYS A 123 13.90 18.67 13.59
N GLN A 124 13.93 18.77 13.23
CA GLN A 124 14.05 19.15 12.45
C GLN A 124 14.19 19.72 11.82
N ALA A 125 14.19 19.92 11.76
CA ALA A 125 14.00 20.56 11.21
C ALA A 125 14.61 20.99 10.39
N GLY A 126 14.83 21.29 10.19
CA GLY A 126 15.38 21.82 9.45
C GLY A 126 15.79 21.42 8.59
N GLN A 127 15.89 20.89 8.47
CA GLN A 127 16.21 20.56 7.65
C GLN A 127 15.72 20.49 6.75
N PHE A 128 15.35 20.70 6.48
CA PHE A 128 14.89 20.61 5.61
C PHE A 128 14.98 21.15 4.61
N ASN A 129 15.20 21.30 4.29
CA ASN A 129 15.53 21.78 3.33
C ASN A 129 15.75 20.87 2.41
N ASP A 130 15.63 20.02 2.63
CA ASP A 130 15.72 19.08 1.85
C ASP A 130 14.52 18.80 1.29
N ASP A 131 13.69 19.64 1.11
CA ASP A 131 12.52 19.44 0.41
C ASP A 131 12.80 18.98 -0.92
N PRO A 132 12.08 18.01 -1.42
CA PRO A 132 12.24 17.58 -2.76
C PRO A 132 11.94 18.71 -3.65
N PRO A 133 12.62 18.79 -4.70
CA PRO A 133 12.39 19.86 -5.58
C PRO A 133 11.24 19.54 -6.42
N PHE A 134 10.15 19.60 -6.17
CA PHE A 134 9.02 19.51 -7.03
C PHE A 134 7.79 19.48 -6.23
#